data_cc6e6766cd173995c2da9ef7a20e13d6
#
_entry.id   cc6e6766cd173995c2da9ef7a20e13d6
#
_cell.length_a   1.000
_cell.length_b   1.000
_cell.length_c   1.000
_cell.angle_alpha   90.00
_cell.angle_beta   90.00
_cell.angle_gamma   90.00
#
_symmetry.space_group_name_H-M   'P 1'
#
loop_
_entity.id
_entity.type
_entity.pdbx_description
1 polymer ?
#
loop_
_entity_poly.entity_id
_entity_poly.type
_entity_poly.pdbx_seq_one_letter_code
_entity_poly.pdbx_strand_id
1 'polypeptide(L)'
;MKIEAVRAIPMSDPIPPEKRHRTDIGTKVKTDAVLLLVEANNGLTGMGAALGNPAVVQAIVEHDLGPELVGENPIYTERLYEKMYTGSRLTPSLDTGVTQPVDSRRRGVTMEAIAGLDIALWDLKAQAWGVPVYQALGAVRDSIRAYASGGWAPGEEAEAELGGYAAKG
;
A
#
# COMPACT_ATOMS: atom_id res chain seq x y z
N MET A 1 -16.92 -13.97 6.74
CA MET A 1 -16.61 -12.68 6.10
C MET A 1 -16.06 -12.97 4.71
N LYS A 2 -16.49 -12.21 3.71
CA LYS A 2 -16.01 -12.32 2.33
C LYS A 2 -15.71 -10.93 1.79
N ILE A 3 -14.72 -10.79 0.94
CA ILE A 3 -14.43 -9.56 0.20
C ILE A 3 -15.55 -9.36 -0.83
N GLU A 4 -16.17 -8.20 -0.81
CA GLU A 4 -17.26 -7.83 -1.71
C GLU A 4 -16.78 -6.92 -2.84
N ALA A 5 -15.88 -5.99 -2.52
CA ALA A 5 -15.29 -5.09 -3.50
C ALA A 5 -13.83 -4.75 -3.17
N VAL A 6 -13.08 -4.45 -4.21
CA VAL A 6 -11.72 -3.90 -4.15
C VAL A 6 -11.68 -2.67 -5.01
N ARG A 7 -11.21 -1.55 -4.46
CA ARG A 7 -11.17 -0.26 -5.16
C ARG A 7 -9.80 0.37 -5.07
N ALA A 8 -9.41 1.05 -6.13
CA ALA A 8 -8.22 1.88 -6.19
C ALA A 8 -8.62 3.33 -6.48
N ILE A 9 -8.24 4.24 -5.60
CA ILE A 9 -8.54 5.67 -5.70
C ILE A 9 -7.23 6.40 -5.97
N PRO A 10 -6.96 6.78 -7.24
CA PRO A 10 -5.76 7.54 -7.57
C PRO A 10 -5.86 8.96 -7.01
N MET A 11 -4.78 9.41 -6.38
CA MET A 11 -4.65 10.75 -5.83
C MET A 11 -3.40 11.41 -6.36
N SER A 12 -3.49 12.70 -6.64
CA SER A 12 -2.38 13.51 -7.12
C SER A 12 -2.50 14.93 -6.56
N ASP A 13 -1.49 15.37 -5.82
CA ASP A 13 -1.44 16.70 -5.22
C ASP A 13 -0.30 17.51 -5.84
N PRO A 14 -0.60 18.57 -6.60
CA PRO A 14 0.42 19.45 -7.18
C PRO A 14 1.17 20.22 -6.09
N ILE A 15 2.49 20.21 -6.15
CA ILE A 15 3.32 21.01 -5.24
C ILE A 15 3.41 22.45 -5.79
N PRO A 16 2.98 23.46 -5.03
CA PRO A 16 3.13 24.87 -5.41
C PRO A 16 4.58 25.19 -5.79
N PRO A 17 4.82 26.07 -6.78
CA PRO A 17 6.16 26.35 -7.30
C PRO A 17 7.19 26.72 -6.22
N GLU A 18 6.79 27.49 -5.23
CA GLU A 18 7.60 27.95 -4.11
C GLU A 18 7.98 26.85 -3.09
N LYS A 19 7.25 25.73 -3.09
CA LYS A 19 7.50 24.56 -2.22
C LYS A 19 8.19 23.40 -2.95
N ARG A 20 8.48 23.58 -4.25
CA ARG A 20 9.15 22.55 -5.03
C ARG A 20 10.61 22.45 -4.62
N HIS A 21 11.06 21.25 -4.37
CA HIS A 21 12.47 20.98 -4.08
C HIS A 21 13.09 20.12 -5.17
N ARG A 22 14.38 20.33 -5.37
CA ARG A 22 15.17 19.56 -6.32
C ARG A 22 15.80 18.37 -5.62
N THR A 23 15.69 17.21 -6.26
CA THR A 23 16.40 16.00 -5.89
C THR A 23 17.47 15.68 -6.96
N ASP A 24 18.29 14.68 -6.74
CA ASP A 24 19.27 14.13 -7.71
C ASP A 24 18.61 13.63 -9.00
N ILE A 25 17.36 13.20 -8.93
CA ILE A 25 16.58 12.69 -10.09
C ILE A 25 15.67 13.76 -10.74
N GLY A 26 15.63 14.98 -10.21
CA GLY A 26 14.84 16.07 -10.78
C GLY A 26 14.08 16.91 -9.76
N THR A 27 13.22 17.80 -10.24
CA THR A 27 12.37 18.64 -9.38
C THR A 27 11.05 17.94 -9.11
N LYS A 28 10.73 17.75 -7.83
CA LYS A 28 9.44 17.18 -7.42
C LYS A 28 8.34 18.24 -7.61
N VAL A 29 7.41 17.97 -8.53
CA VAL A 29 6.33 18.92 -8.92
C VAL A 29 4.95 18.49 -8.41
N LYS A 30 4.81 17.24 -7.96
CA LYS A 30 3.58 16.70 -7.40
C LYS A 30 3.87 15.51 -6.48
N THR A 31 2.91 15.17 -5.65
CA THR A 31 2.91 13.94 -4.87
C THR A 31 1.76 13.07 -5.33
N ASP A 32 2.07 11.86 -5.74
CA ASP A 32 1.11 10.86 -6.18
C ASP A 32 0.99 9.75 -5.14
N ALA A 33 -0.22 9.23 -4.95
CA ALA A 33 -0.51 8.05 -4.15
C ALA A 33 -1.77 7.37 -4.69
N VAL A 34 -1.97 6.10 -4.34
CA VAL A 34 -3.23 5.40 -4.61
C VAL A 34 -3.74 4.85 -3.29
N LEU A 35 -4.92 5.28 -2.88
CA LEU A 35 -5.62 4.67 -1.75
C LEU A 35 -6.30 3.39 -2.23
N LEU A 36 -6.06 2.30 -1.52
CA LEU A 36 -6.63 0.99 -1.81
C LEU A 36 -7.62 0.62 -0.71
N LEU A 37 -8.82 0.22 -1.13
CA LEU A 37 -9.90 -0.17 -0.23
C LEU A 37 -10.30 -1.61 -0.52
N VAL A 38 -10.39 -2.42 0.55
CA VAL A 38 -10.91 -3.79 0.50
C VAL A 38 -12.16 -3.83 1.37
N GLU A 39 -13.31 -3.92 0.74
CA GLU A 39 -14.62 -3.89 1.38
C GLU A 39 -15.13 -5.32 1.63
N ALA A 40 -15.58 -5.60 2.83
CA ALA A 40 -16.15 -6.89 3.21
C ALA A 40 -17.66 -6.84 3.37
N ASN A 41 -18.32 -7.97 3.14
CA ASN A 41 -19.79 -8.14 3.22
C ASN A 41 -20.40 -7.94 4.61
N ASN A 42 -19.59 -7.66 5.63
CA ASN A 42 -20.03 -7.30 6.98
C ASN A 42 -19.90 -5.80 7.28
N GLY A 43 -19.64 -4.98 6.28
CA GLY A 43 -19.51 -3.52 6.38
C GLY A 43 -18.13 -3.01 6.82
N LEU A 44 -17.17 -3.89 7.12
CA LEU A 44 -15.79 -3.48 7.40
C LEU A 44 -15.07 -3.14 6.10
N THR A 45 -14.18 -2.15 6.17
CA THR A 45 -13.33 -1.74 5.05
C THR A 45 -11.89 -1.60 5.53
N GLY A 46 -11.01 -2.39 4.94
CA GLY A 46 -9.58 -2.25 5.16
C GLY A 46 -8.97 -1.24 4.18
N MET A 47 -8.00 -0.48 4.65
CA MET A 47 -7.33 0.57 3.89
C MET A 47 -5.84 0.31 3.78
N GLY A 48 -5.32 0.54 2.57
CA GLY A 48 -3.89 0.51 2.29
C GLY A 48 -3.53 1.60 1.28
N ALA A 49 -2.26 1.79 1.05
CA ALA A 49 -1.77 2.75 0.08
C ALA A 49 -0.66 2.15 -0.78
N ALA A 50 -0.63 2.53 -2.04
CA ALA A 50 0.44 2.21 -2.96
C ALA A 50 1.07 3.50 -3.50
N LEU A 51 2.38 3.45 -3.74
CA LEU A 51 3.11 4.46 -4.47
C LEU A 51 3.17 4.08 -5.96
N GLY A 52 3.86 4.88 -6.77
CA GLY A 52 4.00 4.60 -8.20
C GLY A 52 3.05 5.41 -9.07
N ASN A 53 2.94 5.05 -10.33
CA ASN A 53 2.04 5.76 -11.26
C ASN A 53 0.58 5.41 -10.94
N PRO A 54 -0.26 6.39 -10.51
CA PRO A 54 -1.60 6.10 -10.02
C PRO A 54 -2.50 5.37 -11.03
N ALA A 55 -2.44 5.75 -12.30
CA ALA A 55 -3.25 5.13 -13.34
C ALA A 55 -2.84 3.66 -13.60
N VAL A 56 -1.54 3.37 -13.52
CA VAL A 56 -1.04 2.00 -13.72
C VAL A 56 -1.40 1.12 -12.51
N VAL A 57 -1.22 1.62 -11.29
CA VAL A 57 -1.62 0.90 -10.07
C VAL A 57 -3.12 0.63 -10.09
N GLN A 58 -3.93 1.64 -10.42
CA GLN A 58 -5.39 1.49 -10.53
C GLN A 58 -5.75 0.39 -11.53
N ALA A 59 -5.19 0.41 -12.73
CA ALA A 59 -5.48 -0.60 -13.75
C ALA A 59 -5.10 -2.03 -13.30
N ILE A 60 -3.97 -2.18 -12.61
CA ILE A 60 -3.54 -3.48 -12.05
C ILE A 60 -4.53 -3.95 -10.98
N VAL A 61 -4.96 -3.06 -10.08
CA VAL A 61 -5.91 -3.41 -9.03
C VAL A 61 -7.28 -3.76 -9.59
N GLU A 62 -7.81 -2.96 -10.51
CA GLU A 62 -9.18 -3.14 -11.03
C GLU A 62 -9.31 -4.31 -11.99
N HIS A 63 -8.29 -4.60 -12.80
CA HIS A 63 -8.39 -5.59 -13.86
C HIS A 63 -7.60 -6.88 -13.64
N ASP A 64 -6.71 -6.88 -12.66
CA ASP A 64 -5.80 -8.02 -12.42
C ASP A 64 -5.99 -8.60 -11.00
N LEU A 65 -5.70 -7.79 -9.96
CA LEU A 65 -5.63 -8.29 -8.59
C LEU A 65 -7.00 -8.30 -7.88
N GLY A 66 -7.80 -7.26 -8.07
CA GLY A 66 -9.11 -7.13 -7.41
C GLY A 66 -10.06 -8.27 -7.73
N PRO A 67 -10.27 -8.67 -9.01
CA PRO A 67 -11.10 -9.81 -9.36
C PRO A 67 -10.70 -11.11 -8.68
N GLU A 68 -9.40 -11.30 -8.42
CA GLU A 68 -8.88 -12.49 -7.73
C GLU A 68 -9.20 -12.50 -6.23
N LEU A 69 -9.42 -11.34 -5.62
CA LEU A 69 -9.70 -11.19 -4.20
C LEU A 69 -11.21 -11.23 -3.88
N VAL A 70 -12.06 -10.81 -4.81
CA VAL A 70 -13.52 -10.80 -4.59
C VAL A 70 -14.04 -12.22 -4.33
N GLY A 71 -14.86 -12.36 -3.27
CA GLY A 71 -15.41 -13.63 -2.81
C GLY A 71 -14.51 -14.40 -1.84
N GLU A 72 -13.24 -14.05 -1.73
CA GLU A 72 -12.29 -14.66 -0.80
C GLU A 72 -12.53 -14.21 0.66
N ASN A 73 -12.00 -14.98 1.61
CA ASN A 73 -12.01 -14.60 3.02
C ASN A 73 -10.75 -13.80 3.36
N PRO A 74 -10.88 -12.51 3.74
CA PRO A 74 -9.73 -11.64 3.98
C PRO A 74 -8.90 -12.02 5.22
N ILE A 75 -9.37 -12.95 6.07
CA ILE A 75 -8.58 -13.44 7.20
C ILE A 75 -7.34 -14.22 6.77
N TYR A 76 -7.39 -14.84 5.59
CA TYR A 76 -6.28 -15.63 5.05
C TYR A 76 -5.27 -14.78 4.28
N THR A 77 -4.71 -13.76 4.93
CA THR A 77 -3.81 -12.76 4.32
C THR A 77 -2.66 -13.39 3.55
N GLU A 78 -1.94 -14.35 4.14
CA GLU A 78 -0.80 -15.04 3.49
C GLU A 78 -1.22 -15.77 2.20
N ARG A 79 -2.36 -16.47 2.25
CA ARG A 79 -2.90 -17.16 1.06
C ARG A 79 -3.27 -16.16 -0.03
N LEU A 80 -3.84 -15.01 0.34
CA LEU A 80 -4.23 -13.97 -0.61
C LEU A 80 -3.00 -13.25 -1.18
N TYR A 81 -1.98 -13.02 -0.35
CA TYR A 81 -0.69 -12.51 -0.82
C TYR A 81 -0.07 -13.46 -1.86
N GLU A 82 0.00 -14.76 -1.54
CA GLU A 82 0.52 -15.76 -2.48
C GLU A 82 -0.30 -15.79 -3.78
N LYS A 83 -1.62 -15.73 -3.69
CA LYS A 83 -2.52 -15.68 -4.86
C LYS A 83 -2.26 -14.44 -5.72
N MET A 84 -2.09 -13.26 -5.14
CA MET A 84 -1.74 -12.04 -5.85
C MET A 84 -0.33 -12.11 -6.48
N TYR A 85 0.62 -12.71 -5.76
CA TYR A 85 2.02 -12.79 -6.19
C TYR A 85 2.23 -13.80 -7.31
N THR A 86 1.61 -14.96 -7.23
CA THR A 86 1.70 -16.04 -8.24
C THR A 86 0.71 -15.83 -9.39
N GLY A 87 -0.35 -15.05 -9.18
CA GLY A 87 -1.44 -14.82 -10.10
C GLY A 87 -2.42 -15.99 -10.16
N SER A 88 -3.56 -15.76 -10.81
CA SER A 88 -4.58 -16.81 -11.10
C SER A 88 -4.05 -17.96 -11.96
N ARG A 89 -2.84 -17.86 -12.45
CA ARG A 89 -2.13 -18.92 -13.15
C ARG A 89 -1.54 -20.00 -12.23
N LEU A 90 -2.19 -20.22 -11.11
CA LEU A 90 -2.05 -21.47 -10.33
C LEU A 90 -2.65 -22.68 -11.07
N THR A 91 -2.95 -22.57 -12.35
CA THR A 91 -2.96 -23.78 -13.19
C THR A 91 -1.51 -24.26 -13.24
N PRO A 92 -1.12 -25.29 -12.45
CA PRO A 92 0.13 -25.98 -12.73
C PRO A 92 0.11 -26.19 -14.23
N SER A 93 1.17 -25.84 -14.93
CA SER A 93 1.32 -26.43 -16.24
C SER A 93 1.26 -27.93 -15.93
N LEU A 94 0.21 -28.60 -16.39
CA LEU A 94 -0.02 -30.01 -16.10
C LEU A 94 1.22 -30.84 -16.47
N ASP A 95 2.10 -30.27 -17.29
CA ASP A 95 3.31 -30.92 -17.79
C ASP A 95 4.56 -30.73 -16.93
N THR A 96 4.65 -29.66 -16.11
CA THR A 96 5.89 -29.35 -15.39
C THR A 96 5.72 -29.15 -13.88
N GLY A 97 4.49 -29.00 -13.39
CA GLY A 97 4.23 -28.76 -11.96
C GLY A 97 4.78 -27.43 -11.42
N VAL A 98 5.24 -26.53 -12.28
CA VAL A 98 5.81 -25.24 -11.89
C VAL A 98 4.75 -24.15 -12.00
N THR A 99 4.42 -23.52 -10.87
CA THR A 99 3.65 -22.28 -10.85
C THR A 99 4.50 -21.16 -11.44
N GLN A 100 3.97 -20.43 -12.39
CA GLN A 100 4.67 -19.27 -12.96
C GLN A 100 4.58 -18.10 -11.96
N PRO A 101 5.70 -17.56 -11.47
CA PRO A 101 5.68 -16.35 -10.67
C PRO A 101 5.19 -15.16 -11.50
N VAL A 102 4.80 -14.07 -10.84
CA VAL A 102 4.50 -12.79 -11.51
C VAL A 102 5.57 -12.48 -12.55
N ASP A 103 5.14 -12.14 -13.75
CA ASP A 103 6.05 -11.77 -14.84
C ASP A 103 7.07 -10.74 -14.34
N SER A 104 8.35 -11.07 -14.47
CA SER A 104 9.45 -10.23 -13.99
C SER A 104 9.41 -8.80 -14.53
N ARG A 105 8.82 -8.61 -15.71
CA ARG A 105 8.63 -7.29 -16.33
C ARG A 105 7.56 -6.44 -15.64
N ARG A 106 6.67 -7.05 -14.84
CA ARG A 106 5.59 -6.39 -14.10
C ARG A 106 5.89 -6.25 -12.61
N ARG A 107 7.00 -6.81 -12.12
CA ARG A 107 7.29 -6.89 -10.68
C ARG A 107 7.29 -5.54 -9.96
N GLY A 108 7.89 -4.49 -10.52
CA GLY A 108 7.98 -3.19 -9.88
C GLY A 108 6.62 -2.64 -9.46
N VAL A 109 5.82 -2.17 -10.40
CA VAL A 109 4.51 -1.54 -10.13
C VAL A 109 3.48 -2.55 -9.60
N THR A 110 3.52 -3.80 -10.07
CA THR A 110 2.63 -4.84 -9.55
C THR A 110 2.90 -5.12 -8.08
N MET A 111 4.17 -5.11 -7.64
CA MET A 111 4.49 -5.28 -6.22
C MET A 111 4.04 -4.10 -5.36
N GLU A 112 4.04 -2.88 -5.88
CA GLU A 112 3.46 -1.73 -5.19
C GLU A 112 1.94 -1.89 -4.97
N ALA A 113 1.23 -2.38 -6.00
CA ALA A 113 -0.20 -2.68 -5.89
C ALA A 113 -0.47 -3.82 -4.89
N ILE A 114 0.31 -4.91 -4.95
CA ILE A 114 0.21 -6.04 -4.01
C ILE A 114 0.48 -5.56 -2.58
N ALA A 115 1.53 -4.78 -2.36
CA ALA A 115 1.86 -4.28 -1.02
C ALA A 115 0.74 -3.42 -0.43
N GLY A 116 0.16 -2.53 -1.23
CA GLY A 116 -0.98 -1.72 -0.79
C GLY A 116 -2.24 -2.55 -0.49
N LEU A 117 -2.53 -3.58 -1.28
CA LEU A 117 -3.64 -4.50 -1.01
C LEU A 117 -3.36 -5.39 0.20
N ASP A 118 -2.14 -5.84 0.40
CA ASP A 118 -1.75 -6.62 1.58
C ASP A 118 -1.92 -5.80 2.87
N ILE A 119 -1.51 -4.53 2.87
CA ILE A 119 -1.77 -3.60 3.97
C ILE A 119 -3.28 -3.48 4.24
N ALA A 120 -4.09 -3.32 3.19
CA ALA A 120 -5.55 -3.24 3.33
C ALA A 120 -6.16 -4.54 3.90
N LEU A 121 -5.65 -5.69 3.50
CA LEU A 121 -6.09 -6.99 4.03
C LEU A 121 -5.71 -7.15 5.50
N TRP A 122 -4.51 -6.75 5.90
CA TRP A 122 -4.08 -6.75 7.30
C TRP A 122 -4.89 -5.79 8.16
N ASP A 123 -5.21 -4.60 7.64
CA ASP A 123 -6.09 -3.63 8.32
C ASP A 123 -7.49 -4.21 8.51
N LEU A 124 -8.10 -4.78 7.46
CA LEU A 124 -9.40 -5.42 7.53
C LEU A 124 -9.45 -6.59 8.51
N LYS A 125 -8.40 -7.42 8.52
CA LYS A 125 -8.24 -8.54 9.46
C LYS A 125 -8.14 -8.06 10.90
N ALA A 126 -7.35 -7.04 11.16
CA ALA A 126 -7.19 -6.44 12.49
C ALA A 126 -8.49 -5.83 13.00
N GLN A 127 -9.23 -5.11 12.14
CA GLN A 127 -10.58 -4.61 12.45
C GLN A 127 -11.54 -5.75 12.81
N ALA A 128 -11.53 -6.84 12.05
CA ALA A 128 -12.37 -8.01 12.31
C ALA A 128 -12.04 -8.71 13.64
N TRP A 129 -10.80 -8.61 14.10
CA TRP A 129 -10.37 -9.13 15.40
C TRP A 129 -10.53 -8.11 16.55
N GLY A 130 -10.86 -6.85 16.25
CA GLY A 130 -10.98 -5.78 17.24
C GLY A 130 -9.64 -5.37 17.85
N VAL A 131 -8.54 -5.52 17.14
CA VAL A 131 -7.19 -5.17 17.59
C VAL A 131 -6.49 -4.28 16.56
N PRO A 132 -5.53 -3.45 16.97
CA PRO A 132 -4.70 -2.71 16.01
C PRO A 132 -3.76 -3.66 15.24
N VAL A 133 -3.36 -3.25 14.02
CA VAL A 133 -2.53 -4.08 13.12
C VAL A 133 -1.24 -4.56 13.80
N TYR A 134 -0.57 -3.70 14.60
CA TYR A 134 0.67 -4.10 15.25
C TYR A 134 0.49 -5.27 16.23
N GLN A 135 -0.68 -5.40 16.87
CA GLN A 135 -1.00 -6.55 17.72
C GLN A 135 -1.30 -7.80 16.90
N ALA A 136 -2.00 -7.64 15.78
CA ALA A 136 -2.28 -8.74 14.86
C ALA A 136 -0.99 -9.33 14.27
N LEU A 137 0.06 -8.51 14.12
CA LEU A 137 1.39 -8.91 13.65
C LEU A 137 2.30 -9.49 14.73
N GLY A 138 1.86 -9.55 15.99
CA GLY A 138 2.67 -10.04 17.11
C GLY A 138 3.47 -8.92 17.79
N ALA A 139 2.76 -8.08 18.55
CA ALA A 139 3.32 -6.91 19.22
C ALA A 139 4.47 -7.26 20.18
N VAL A 140 5.56 -6.52 20.10
CA VAL A 140 6.71 -6.59 21.01
C VAL A 140 6.70 -5.43 22.00
N ARG A 141 6.11 -4.28 21.59
CA ARG A 141 6.02 -3.05 22.38
C ARG A 141 4.81 -2.24 21.98
N ASP A 142 4.32 -1.39 22.86
CA ASP A 142 3.20 -0.48 22.65
C ASP A 142 3.62 0.93 22.21
N SER A 143 4.92 1.21 22.32
CA SER A 143 5.50 2.49 21.93
C SER A 143 6.80 2.29 21.17
N ILE A 144 7.10 3.22 20.26
CA ILE A 144 8.32 3.24 19.47
C ILE A 144 8.88 4.66 19.42
N ARG A 145 10.20 4.79 19.49
CA ARG A 145 10.87 6.05 19.27
C ARG A 145 10.69 6.49 17.82
N ALA A 146 10.19 7.70 17.60
CA ALA A 146 10.04 8.29 16.28
C ALA A 146 11.11 9.36 16.05
N TYR A 147 11.42 9.63 14.80
CA TYR A 147 12.16 10.83 14.39
C TYR A 147 11.29 11.67 13.47
N ALA A 148 11.47 12.98 13.52
CA ALA A 148 10.82 13.89 12.60
C ALA A 148 11.62 13.96 11.29
N SER A 149 10.93 13.77 10.17
CA SER A 149 11.50 13.93 8.84
C SER A 149 11.06 15.27 8.26
N GLY A 150 12.02 16.15 8.00
CA GLY A 150 11.74 17.51 7.53
C GLY A 150 13.02 18.23 7.09
N GLY A 151 12.99 19.57 7.04
CA GLY A 151 14.14 20.39 6.66
C GLY A 151 14.35 20.51 5.14
N TRP A 152 13.32 20.29 4.35
CA TRP A 152 13.35 20.39 2.88
C TRP A 152 13.25 21.85 2.40
N ALA A 153 12.78 22.74 3.24
CA ALA A 153 12.73 24.16 2.98
C ALA A 153 14.13 24.79 3.05
N PRO A 154 14.43 25.89 2.33
CA PRO A 154 15.73 26.55 2.41
C PRO A 154 15.87 27.42 3.66
N GLY A 155 17.08 27.46 4.22
CA GLY A 155 17.52 28.47 5.21
C GLY A 155 16.72 28.50 6.52
N GLU A 156 16.27 29.69 6.91
CA GLU A 156 15.61 29.97 8.20
C GLU A 156 14.30 29.16 8.39
N GLU A 157 13.59 28.82 7.31
CA GLU A 157 12.38 28.01 7.39
C GLU A 157 12.67 26.58 7.83
N ALA A 158 13.78 26.00 7.35
CA ALA A 158 14.21 24.65 7.77
C ALA A 158 14.65 24.66 9.24
N GLU A 159 15.32 25.73 9.67
CA GLU A 159 15.74 25.92 11.07
C GLU A 159 14.52 26.00 12.00
N ALA A 160 13.52 26.80 11.62
CA ALA A 160 12.28 26.92 12.38
C ALA A 160 11.48 25.60 12.45
N GLU A 161 11.38 24.88 11.33
CA GLU A 161 10.72 23.57 11.26
C GLU A 161 11.41 22.55 12.19
N LEU A 162 12.72 22.37 12.04
CA LEU A 162 13.50 21.42 12.84
C LEU A 162 13.54 21.81 14.33
N GLY A 163 13.65 23.10 14.63
CA GLY A 163 13.53 23.63 16.00
C GLY A 163 12.17 23.32 16.62
N GLY A 164 11.09 23.43 15.83
CA GLY A 164 9.74 23.05 16.24
C GLY A 164 9.59 21.57 16.56
N TYR A 165 10.29 20.69 15.83
CA TYR A 165 10.31 19.26 16.13
C TYR A 165 11.12 18.97 17.40
N ALA A 166 12.29 19.58 17.56
CA ALA A 166 13.13 19.42 18.74
C ALA A 166 12.42 19.84 20.04
N ALA A 167 11.57 20.89 19.97
CA ALA A 167 10.78 21.35 21.10
C ALA A 167 9.65 20.40 21.53
N LYS A 168 9.28 19.45 20.68
CA LYS A 168 8.24 18.44 20.98
C LYS A 168 8.79 17.15 21.59
N GLY A 169 10.09 17.00 21.66
CA GLY A 169 10.83 15.85 22.23
C GLY A 169 11.24 14.85 21.19
#